data_f495ebc4fe73459e94b775e3e93c0a59
#
_entry.id   f495ebc4fe73459e94b775e3e93c0a59
#
_cell.length_a   1.000
_cell.length_b   1.000
_cell.length_c   1.000
_cell.angle_alpha   90.00
_cell.angle_beta   90.00
_cell.angle_gamma   90.00
#
_symmetry.space_group_name_H-M   'P 1'
#
loop_
_entity.id
_entity.type
_entity.pdbx_description
1 polymer ?
#
loop_
_entity_poly.entity_id
_entity_poly.type
_entity_poly.pdbx_seq_one_letter_code
_entity_poly.pdbx_strand_id
1 'polypeptide(L)' 'MSEFSRLKWHCRRGMKELDVMLTRYLEEYYPNAPETEQATFRELLDLSDPLMYAYFLGYETPSNPELMALIEKIRGFFKL' A
#
# COMPACT_ATOMS: atom_id res chain seq x y z
N MET A 1 -19.86 8.87 2.61
CA MET A 1 -18.47 8.87 2.15
C MET A 1 -18.25 7.77 1.15
N SER A 2 -17.61 8.07 0.03
CA SER A 2 -17.32 7.07 -0.98
C SER A 2 -16.22 6.13 -0.50
N GLU A 3 -16.11 4.96 -1.13
CA GLU A 3 -15.04 4.03 -0.82
C GLU A 3 -13.68 4.67 -1.05
N PHE A 4 -13.52 5.44 -2.12
CA PHE A 4 -12.26 6.11 -2.43
C PHE A 4 -11.87 7.08 -1.31
N SER A 5 -12.82 7.87 -0.82
CA SER A 5 -12.55 8.82 0.27
C SER A 5 -12.13 8.09 1.54
N ARG A 6 -12.76 6.96 1.82
CA ARG A 6 -12.43 6.17 3.01
C ARG A 6 -11.03 5.58 2.89
N LEU A 7 -10.67 5.06 1.71
CA LEU A 7 -9.34 4.54 1.47
C LEU A 7 -8.29 5.61 1.54
N LYS A 8 -8.58 6.80 1.02
CA LYS A 8 -7.65 7.91 1.09
C LYS A 8 -7.36 8.30 2.53
N TRP A 9 -8.39 8.27 3.37
CA TRP A 9 -8.21 8.52 4.79
C TRP A 9 -7.33 7.46 5.44
N HIS A 10 -7.52 6.17 5.06
CA HIS A 10 -6.71 5.06 5.55
C HIS A 10 -5.25 5.14 5.12
N CYS A 11 -4.95 5.87 4.05
CA CYS A 11 -3.57 6.04 3.60
C CYS A 11 -2.78 6.99 4.50
N ARG A 12 -3.47 7.74 5.36
CA ARG A 12 -2.79 8.67 6.27
C ARG A 12 -2.21 7.90 7.44
N ARG A 13 -0.91 8.01 7.60
CA ARG A 13 -0.16 7.29 8.63
C ARG A 13 0.68 8.25 9.44
N GLY A 14 1.25 7.75 10.55
CA GLY A 14 2.16 8.54 11.32
C GLY A 14 3.50 8.78 10.63
N MET A 15 3.83 7.94 9.66
CA MET A 15 5.06 8.06 8.88
C MET A 15 4.75 8.72 7.54
N LYS A 16 5.35 9.88 7.31
CA LYS A 16 5.07 10.67 6.12
C LYS A 16 5.40 9.93 4.82
N GLU A 17 6.47 9.14 4.82
CA GLU A 17 6.86 8.37 3.65
C GLU A 17 5.77 7.40 3.24
N LEU A 18 5.16 6.75 4.21
CA LEU A 18 4.06 5.82 3.92
C LEU A 18 2.83 6.56 3.39
N ASP A 19 2.51 7.71 3.98
CA ASP A 19 1.40 8.53 3.50
C ASP A 19 1.54 8.84 2.01
N VAL A 20 2.71 9.31 1.61
CA VAL A 20 2.95 9.70 0.23
C VAL A 20 2.81 8.50 -0.72
N MET A 21 3.45 7.38 -0.36
CA MET A 21 3.45 6.19 -1.21
C MET A 21 2.04 5.61 -1.38
N LEU A 22 1.33 5.47 -0.28
CA LEU A 22 0.00 4.88 -0.31
C LEU A 22 -1.00 5.79 -1.03
N THR A 23 -0.96 7.08 -0.76
CA THR A 23 -1.88 8.02 -1.38
C THR A 23 -1.65 8.08 -2.89
N ARG A 24 -0.39 8.09 -3.30
CA ARG A 24 -0.06 8.14 -4.72
C ARG A 24 -0.51 6.87 -5.45
N TYR A 25 -0.28 5.71 -4.84
CA TYR A 25 -0.77 4.47 -5.42
C TYR A 25 -2.30 4.51 -5.57
N LEU A 26 -2.99 4.94 -4.52
CA LEU A 26 -4.45 5.01 -4.55
C LEU A 26 -4.95 5.93 -5.67
N GLU A 27 -4.33 7.07 -5.84
CA GLU A 27 -4.81 8.05 -6.82
C GLU A 27 -4.46 7.68 -8.25
N GLU A 28 -3.26 7.13 -8.48
CA GLU A 28 -2.76 6.90 -9.83
C GLU A 28 -2.95 5.48 -10.35
N TYR A 29 -2.99 4.48 -9.47
CA TYR A 29 -2.97 3.08 -9.90
C TYR A 29 -4.18 2.28 -9.45
N TYR A 30 -4.67 2.52 -8.24
CA TYR A 30 -5.74 1.73 -7.66
C TYR A 30 -7.01 1.71 -8.52
N PRO A 31 -7.48 2.84 -9.06
CA PRO A 31 -8.74 2.84 -9.82
C PRO A 31 -8.75 1.91 -11.03
N ASN A 32 -7.58 1.68 -11.61
CA ASN A 32 -7.45 0.83 -12.80
C ASN A 32 -6.83 -0.53 -12.50
N ALA A 33 -6.57 -0.84 -11.23
CA ALA A 33 -5.96 -2.10 -10.85
C ALA A 33 -6.99 -3.23 -10.90
N PRO A 34 -6.54 -4.49 -11.15
CA PRO A 34 -7.44 -5.64 -11.04
C PRO A 34 -8.05 -5.73 -9.65
N GLU A 35 -9.24 -6.33 -9.57
CA GLU A 35 -9.93 -6.44 -8.29
C GLU A 35 -9.11 -7.17 -7.23
N THR A 36 -8.34 -8.19 -7.63
CA THR A 36 -7.49 -8.91 -6.70
C THR A 36 -6.42 -8.00 -6.11
N GLU A 37 -5.83 -7.13 -6.93
CA GLU A 37 -4.84 -6.18 -6.45
C GLU A 37 -5.48 -5.13 -5.56
N GLN A 38 -6.68 -4.69 -5.90
CA GLN A 38 -7.41 -3.73 -5.06
C GLN A 38 -7.70 -4.31 -3.67
N ALA A 39 -8.11 -5.58 -3.63
CA ALA A 39 -8.36 -6.25 -2.35
C ALA A 39 -7.07 -6.36 -1.53
N THR A 40 -5.96 -6.68 -2.20
CA THR A 40 -4.67 -6.77 -1.53
C THR A 40 -4.23 -5.41 -0.98
N PHE A 41 -4.50 -4.35 -1.70
CA PHE A 41 -4.19 -3.00 -1.21
C PHE A 41 -4.99 -2.67 0.05
N ARG A 42 -6.26 -3.06 0.09
CA ARG A 42 -7.07 -2.84 1.30
C ARG A 42 -6.51 -3.62 2.49
N GLU A 43 -6.02 -4.84 2.25
CA GLU A 43 -5.34 -5.62 3.30
C GLU A 43 -4.06 -4.93 3.76
N LEU A 44 -3.31 -4.37 2.82
CA LEU A 44 -2.08 -3.64 3.15
C LEU A 44 -2.38 -2.49 4.11
N LEU A 45 -3.47 -1.77 3.88
CA LEU A 45 -3.82 -0.63 4.72
C LEU A 45 -4.18 -1.02 6.15
N ASP A 46 -4.49 -2.30 6.40
CA ASP A 46 -4.80 -2.77 7.75
C ASP A 46 -3.55 -3.11 8.57
N LEU A 47 -2.38 -3.08 7.96
CA LEU A 47 -1.13 -3.39 8.67
C LEU A 47 -0.71 -2.20 9.54
N SER A 48 0.05 -2.50 10.60
CA SER A 48 0.63 -1.46 11.42
C SER A 48 1.72 -0.72 10.65
N ASP A 49 1.99 0.52 11.02
CA ASP A 49 3.03 1.31 10.37
C ASP A 49 4.41 0.66 10.45
N PRO A 50 4.86 0.14 11.60
CA PRO A 50 6.17 -0.51 11.66
C PRO A 50 6.29 -1.72 10.75
N LEU A 51 5.24 -2.55 10.68
CA LEU A 51 5.26 -3.72 9.82
C LEU A 51 5.27 -3.33 8.36
N MET A 52 4.42 -2.39 7.98
CA MET A 52 4.35 -1.89 6.62
C MET A 52 5.70 -1.32 6.18
N TYR A 53 6.32 -0.52 7.05
CA TYR A 53 7.62 0.07 6.79
C TYR A 53 8.69 -1.00 6.59
N ALA A 54 8.67 -2.05 7.44
CA ALA A 54 9.62 -3.15 7.32
C ALA A 54 9.48 -3.86 5.97
N TYR A 55 8.25 -4.05 5.51
CA TYR A 55 8.02 -4.66 4.21
C TYR A 55 8.55 -3.78 3.07
N PHE A 56 8.29 -2.48 3.13
CA PHE A 56 8.74 -1.58 2.07
C PHE A 56 10.26 -1.44 2.03
N LEU A 57 10.93 -1.52 3.17
CA LEU A 57 12.39 -1.44 3.21
C LEU A 57 13.07 -2.79 3.03
N GLY A 58 12.30 -3.88 2.98
CA GLY A 58 12.88 -5.20 2.77
C GLY A 58 13.44 -5.85 4.02
N TYR A 59 13.13 -5.32 5.21
CA TYR A 59 13.56 -5.93 6.46
C TYR A 59 12.77 -7.19 6.78
N GLU A 60 11.54 -7.27 6.27
CA GLU A 60 10.70 -8.44 6.40
C GLU A 60 10.02 -8.71 5.07
N THR A 61 9.65 -9.97 4.83
CA THR A 61 8.98 -10.38 3.61
C THR A 61 7.62 -10.97 3.98
N PRO A 62 6.52 -10.46 3.40
CA PRO A 62 5.22 -11.05 3.69
C PRO A 62 5.15 -12.46 3.13
N SER A 63 4.42 -13.33 3.84
CA SER A 63 4.23 -14.71 3.40
C SER A 63 3.20 -14.82 2.28
N ASN A 64 2.33 -13.83 2.15
CA ASN A 64 1.30 -13.80 1.11
C ASN A 64 1.91 -13.34 -0.21
N PRO A 65 1.92 -14.18 -1.28
CA PRO A 65 2.54 -13.79 -2.55
C PRO A 65 1.90 -12.55 -3.19
N GLU A 66 0.60 -12.40 -3.04
CA GLU A 66 -0.09 -11.25 -3.62
C GLU A 66 0.32 -9.96 -2.93
N LEU A 67 0.43 -9.99 -1.61
CA LEU A 67 0.89 -8.83 -0.85
C LEU A 67 2.33 -8.50 -1.18
N MET A 68 3.17 -9.51 -1.30
CA MET A 68 4.57 -9.31 -1.68
C MET A 68 4.69 -8.66 -3.05
N ALA A 69 3.90 -9.13 -4.02
CA ALA A 69 3.92 -8.57 -5.37
C ALA A 69 3.49 -7.10 -5.35
N LEU A 70 2.46 -6.77 -4.57
CA LEU A 70 2.01 -5.39 -4.48
C LEU A 70 3.07 -4.48 -3.84
N ILE A 71 3.71 -4.97 -2.78
CA ILE A 71 4.75 -4.19 -2.11
C ILE A 71 5.93 -3.94 -3.07
N GLU A 72 6.35 -4.94 -3.82
CA GLU A 72 7.41 -4.78 -4.80
C GLU A 72 7.03 -3.78 -5.89
N LYS A 73 5.78 -3.82 -6.33
CA LYS A 73 5.27 -2.90 -7.33
C LYS A 73 5.34 -1.47 -6.83
N ILE A 74 4.88 -1.23 -5.61
CA ILE A 74 4.90 0.11 -5.03
C ILE A 74 6.33 0.58 -4.80
N ARG A 75 7.20 -0.29 -4.33
CA ARG A 75 8.62 0.04 -4.15
C ARG A 75 9.25 0.47 -5.47
N GLY A 76 8.88 -0.20 -6.56
CA GLY A 76 9.39 0.13 -7.88
C GLY A 76 9.03 1.54 -8.31
N PHE A 77 7.83 2.01 -7.96
CA PHE A 77 7.41 3.36 -8.29
C PHE A 77 8.23 4.42 -7.57
N PHE A 78 8.69 4.13 -6.37
CA PHE A 78 9.39 5.09 -5.53
C PHE A 78 10.88 4.81 -5.40
N LYS A 79 11.36 3.75 -6.02
CA LYS A 79 12.79 3.40 -6.05
C LYS A 79 13.42 3.30 -4.66
N LEU A 80 12.70 2.64 -3.78
CA LEU A 80 13.18 2.41 -2.43
C LEU A 80 14.31 1.38 -2.40
#